data_84bdc6f89b355bbc0fd91928d4bc88ec
#
_entry.id   84bdc6f89b355bbc0fd91928d4bc88ec
#
_cell.length_a   1.000
_cell.length_b   1.000
_cell.length_c   1.000
_cell.angle_alpha   90.00
_cell.angle_beta   90.00
_cell.angle_gamma   90.00
#
_symmetry.space_group_name_H-M   'P 1'
#
loop_
_entity.id
_entity.type
_entity.pdbx_description
1 polymer ?
#
loop_
_entity_poly.entity_id
_entity_poly.type
_entity_poly.pdbx_seq_one_letter_code
_entity_poly.pdbx_strand_id
1 'polypeptide(L)'
;GFVDYMAESLGKDPAEVWMEIGIGNVETFSKDYPAFFRYKNLYSFLKALYDIHIVVTKRIPGAKPPIVNIEAIDKKKAIMTYSSPREMFAYFHGMLRGAALYYGEDIKVETLETKENFTKISITFQEEIYSEKVYGFNRFFSFGFIKKLETKIALASLLFGGVPIIVLSRFIDGQIMIPIALLL
;
A
#
# COMPACT_ATOMS: atom_id res chain seq x y z
N GLY A 1 23.20 -26.12 2.49
CA GLY A 1 23.71 -24.74 2.30
C GLY A 1 24.17 -24.11 3.60
N PHE A 2 24.60 -22.84 3.58
CA PHE A 2 25.10 -22.15 4.80
C PHE A 2 24.07 -22.11 5.94
N VAL A 3 22.81 -21.87 5.63
CA VAL A 3 21.73 -21.85 6.63
C VAL A 3 21.45 -23.23 7.22
N ASP A 4 21.55 -24.30 6.43
CA ASP A 4 21.40 -25.67 6.91
C ASP A 4 22.51 -26.02 7.90
N TYR A 5 23.75 -25.64 7.62
CA TYR A 5 24.87 -25.80 8.54
C TYR A 5 24.66 -25.02 9.84
N MET A 6 24.18 -23.77 9.76
CA MET A 6 23.84 -22.98 10.94
C MET A 6 22.74 -23.64 11.77
N ALA A 7 21.69 -24.11 11.12
CA ALA A 7 20.57 -24.77 11.76
C ALA A 7 21.02 -26.03 12.53
N GLU A 8 21.83 -26.87 11.90
CA GLU A 8 22.42 -28.06 12.54
C GLU A 8 23.28 -27.67 13.75
N SER A 9 24.13 -26.65 13.60
CA SER A 9 25.01 -26.18 14.69
C SER A 9 24.25 -25.61 15.88
N LEU A 10 23.05 -25.02 15.62
CA LEU A 10 22.18 -24.42 16.63
C LEU A 10 21.14 -25.39 17.17
N GLY A 11 21.00 -26.59 16.61
CA GLY A 11 19.95 -27.55 16.94
C GLY A 11 18.55 -27.03 16.60
N LYS A 12 18.42 -26.20 15.54
CA LYS A 12 17.16 -25.57 15.08
C LYS A 12 16.73 -26.16 13.74
N ASP A 13 15.45 -25.97 13.43
CA ASP A 13 14.94 -26.20 12.08
C ASP A 13 15.47 -25.11 11.11
N PRO A 14 15.92 -25.45 9.88
CA PRO A 14 16.34 -24.47 8.90
C PRO A 14 15.28 -23.39 8.60
N ALA A 15 13.99 -23.71 8.68
CA ALA A 15 12.91 -22.74 8.50
C ALA A 15 12.86 -21.71 9.65
N GLU A 16 13.16 -22.12 10.89
CA GLU A 16 13.27 -21.20 12.03
C GLU A 16 14.44 -20.23 11.83
N VAL A 17 15.59 -20.72 11.39
CA VAL A 17 16.77 -19.88 11.11
C VAL A 17 16.44 -18.88 10.00
N TRP A 18 15.79 -19.31 8.91
CA TRP A 18 15.36 -18.41 7.86
C TRP A 18 14.38 -17.35 8.34
N MET A 19 13.47 -17.72 9.24
CA MET A 19 12.52 -16.76 9.84
C MET A 19 13.24 -15.73 10.71
N GLU A 20 14.19 -16.14 11.55
CA GLU A 20 14.99 -15.23 12.38
C GLU A 20 15.84 -14.27 11.54
N ILE A 21 16.46 -14.78 10.48
CA ILE A 21 17.18 -13.93 9.50
C ILE A 21 16.22 -12.91 8.87
N GLY A 22 15.02 -13.32 8.48
CA GLY A 22 14.03 -12.42 7.93
C GLY A 22 13.63 -11.31 8.89
N ILE A 23 13.40 -11.62 10.16
CA ILE A 23 13.09 -10.63 11.19
C ILE A 23 14.22 -9.60 11.33
N GLY A 24 15.46 -10.06 11.49
CA GLY A 24 16.63 -9.20 11.69
C GLY A 24 16.93 -8.32 10.46
N ASN A 25 16.67 -8.82 9.26
CA ASN A 25 16.94 -8.08 8.03
C ASN A 25 16.05 -6.85 7.88
N VAL A 26 14.84 -6.82 8.43
CA VAL A 26 13.99 -5.62 8.38
C VAL A 26 14.62 -4.46 9.13
N GLU A 27 15.21 -4.72 10.30
CA GLU A 27 15.92 -3.70 11.06
C GLU A 27 17.11 -3.14 10.25
N THR A 28 17.89 -4.01 9.63
CA THR A 28 19.03 -3.61 8.78
C THR A 28 18.54 -2.79 7.59
N PHE A 29 17.53 -3.27 6.85
CA PHE A 29 16.99 -2.56 5.69
C PHE A 29 16.37 -1.21 6.06
N SER A 30 15.75 -1.08 7.23
CA SER A 30 15.19 0.19 7.67
C SER A 30 16.26 1.25 7.95
N LYS A 31 17.46 0.84 8.36
CA LYS A 31 18.65 1.71 8.56
C LYS A 31 19.30 2.08 7.23
N ASP A 32 19.47 1.10 6.34
CA ASP A 32 20.18 1.29 5.07
C ASP A 32 19.31 2.00 4.02
N TYR A 33 17.99 1.78 4.08
CA TYR A 33 17.01 2.32 3.11
C TYR A 33 15.81 2.98 3.81
N PRO A 34 16.01 3.99 4.65
CA PRO A 34 14.95 4.57 5.47
C PRO A 34 13.80 5.16 4.64
N ALA A 35 14.05 5.54 3.39
CA ALA A 35 13.03 6.05 2.49
C ALA A 35 11.92 5.04 2.19
N PHE A 36 12.23 3.75 2.17
CA PHE A 36 11.26 2.68 1.90
C PHE A 36 10.38 2.34 3.12
N PHE A 37 10.70 2.87 4.30
CA PHE A 37 9.96 2.61 5.54
C PHE A 37 9.14 3.82 6.02
N ARG A 38 9.00 4.87 5.21
CA ARG A 38 8.27 6.12 5.55
C ARG A 38 6.75 6.01 5.35
N TYR A 39 6.18 4.82 5.47
CA TYR A 39 4.74 4.61 5.38
C TYR A 39 4.09 4.81 6.75
N LYS A 40 2.81 5.19 6.74
CA LYS A 40 2.07 5.51 7.96
C LYS A 40 1.86 4.31 8.88
N ASN A 41 1.68 3.13 8.29
CA ASN A 41 1.38 1.88 8.98
C ASN A 41 1.89 0.68 8.16
N LEU A 42 1.88 -0.49 8.79
CA LEU A 42 2.30 -1.75 8.19
C LEU A 42 1.55 -2.05 6.88
N TYR A 43 0.22 -1.93 6.86
CA TYR A 43 -0.56 -2.22 5.66
C TYR A 43 -0.13 -1.38 4.46
N SER A 44 0.09 -0.07 4.67
CA SER A 44 0.54 0.83 3.61
C SER A 44 1.94 0.46 3.09
N PHE A 45 2.82 0.03 3.99
CA PHE A 45 4.15 -0.50 3.63
C PHE A 45 4.03 -1.79 2.81
N LEU A 46 3.23 -2.76 3.28
CA LEU A 46 3.03 -4.03 2.57
C LEU A 46 2.42 -3.82 1.17
N LYS A 47 1.56 -2.83 1.02
CA LYS A 47 0.98 -2.47 -0.28
C LYS A 47 2.00 -1.94 -1.26
N ALA A 48 3.05 -1.29 -0.78
CA ALA A 48 4.13 -0.75 -1.61
C ALA A 48 5.27 -1.75 -1.86
N LEU A 49 5.26 -2.93 -1.23
CA LEU A 49 6.37 -3.88 -1.29
C LEU A 49 6.74 -4.31 -2.71
N TYR A 50 5.77 -4.52 -3.59
CA TYR A 50 6.05 -4.88 -4.97
C TYR A 50 6.87 -3.80 -5.68
N ASP A 51 6.48 -2.55 -5.55
CA ASP A 51 7.20 -1.41 -6.16
C ASP A 51 8.59 -1.24 -5.56
N ILE A 52 8.72 -1.41 -4.24
CA ILE A 52 10.02 -1.40 -3.54
C ILE A 52 10.94 -2.48 -4.11
N HIS A 53 10.43 -3.72 -4.27
CA HIS A 53 11.21 -4.81 -4.84
C HIS A 53 11.67 -4.51 -6.28
N ILE A 54 10.81 -3.93 -7.12
CA ILE A 54 11.18 -3.51 -8.48
C ILE A 54 12.34 -2.50 -8.44
N VAL A 55 12.26 -1.50 -7.56
CA VAL A 55 13.31 -0.46 -7.45
C VAL A 55 14.65 -1.06 -7.00
N VAL A 56 14.63 -1.93 -5.99
CA VAL A 56 15.84 -2.56 -5.44
C VAL A 56 16.46 -3.52 -6.46
N THR A 57 15.65 -4.36 -7.10
CA THR A 57 16.17 -5.39 -8.03
C THR A 57 16.69 -4.81 -9.34
N LYS A 58 16.24 -3.63 -9.78
CA LYS A 58 16.81 -2.95 -10.95
C LYS A 58 18.31 -2.70 -10.85
N ARG A 59 18.86 -2.66 -9.64
CA ARG A 59 20.29 -2.46 -9.39
C ARG A 59 21.11 -3.76 -9.40
N ILE A 60 20.46 -4.91 -9.47
CA ILE A 60 21.09 -6.22 -9.40
C ILE A 60 20.90 -6.93 -10.73
N PRO A 61 21.95 -7.08 -11.56
CA PRO A 61 21.85 -7.73 -12.86
C PRO A 61 21.27 -9.15 -12.72
N GLY A 62 20.25 -9.48 -13.53
CA GLY A 62 19.62 -10.81 -13.55
C GLY A 62 18.69 -11.10 -12.37
N ALA A 63 18.53 -10.20 -11.41
CA ALA A 63 17.58 -10.41 -10.31
C ALA A 63 16.13 -10.30 -10.80
N LYS A 64 15.31 -11.28 -10.40
CA LYS A 64 13.87 -11.27 -10.60
C LYS A 64 13.19 -10.96 -9.26
N PRO A 65 12.43 -9.86 -9.14
CA PRO A 65 11.71 -9.56 -7.92
C PRO A 65 10.62 -10.60 -7.67
N PRO A 66 10.32 -10.91 -6.40
CA PRO A 66 9.12 -11.66 -6.08
C PRO A 66 7.88 -10.83 -6.45
N ILE A 67 6.82 -11.52 -6.83
CA ILE A 67 5.52 -10.88 -7.04
C ILE A 67 4.80 -10.90 -5.69
N VAL A 68 4.51 -9.72 -5.18
CA VAL A 68 3.83 -9.54 -3.89
C VAL A 68 2.58 -8.71 -4.14
N ASN A 69 1.44 -9.19 -3.68
CA ASN A 69 0.19 -8.45 -3.72
C ASN A 69 -0.52 -8.55 -2.37
N ILE A 70 -1.15 -7.47 -1.93
CA ILE A 70 -1.98 -7.45 -0.73
C ILE A 70 -3.28 -6.72 -1.02
N GLU A 71 -4.39 -7.31 -0.60
CA GLU A 71 -5.73 -6.78 -0.77
C GLU A 71 -6.49 -6.83 0.56
N ALA A 72 -7.02 -5.69 0.98
CA ALA A 72 -7.89 -5.62 2.13
C ALA A 72 -9.23 -6.27 1.82
N ILE A 73 -9.65 -7.19 2.67
CA ILE A 73 -10.96 -7.86 2.57
C ILE A 73 -11.93 -7.37 3.65
N ASP A 74 -11.39 -6.76 4.71
CA ASP A 74 -12.14 -6.16 5.81
C ASP A 74 -11.32 -5.01 6.42
N LYS A 75 -11.89 -4.25 7.33
CA LYS A 75 -11.24 -3.14 8.05
C LYS A 75 -9.95 -3.56 8.78
N LYS A 76 -9.88 -4.80 9.24
CA LYS A 76 -8.76 -5.37 9.99
C LYS A 76 -8.13 -6.59 9.32
N LYS A 77 -8.55 -6.96 8.13
CA LYS A 77 -8.09 -8.20 7.49
C LYS A 77 -7.70 -7.97 6.04
N ALA A 78 -6.58 -8.54 5.66
CA ALA A 78 -6.10 -8.53 4.28
C ALA A 78 -5.65 -9.92 3.84
N ILE A 79 -5.73 -10.18 2.55
CA ILE A 79 -5.12 -11.34 1.91
C ILE A 79 -3.84 -10.88 1.23
N MET A 80 -2.75 -11.59 1.49
CA MET A 80 -1.48 -11.34 0.84
C MET A 80 -1.04 -12.57 0.06
N THR A 81 -0.54 -12.36 -1.15
CA THR A 81 0.05 -13.39 -2.00
C THR A 81 1.52 -13.08 -2.23
N TYR A 82 2.33 -14.10 -2.19
CA TYR A 82 3.76 -14.02 -2.48
C TYR A 82 4.12 -15.13 -3.49
N SER A 83 4.75 -14.76 -4.57
CA SER A 83 5.24 -15.70 -5.57
C SER A 83 6.71 -15.46 -5.89
N SER A 84 7.52 -16.52 -5.78
CA SER A 84 8.95 -16.46 -6.03
C SER A 84 9.51 -17.83 -6.39
N PRO A 85 10.33 -17.94 -7.43
CA PRO A 85 11.01 -19.20 -7.76
C PRO A 85 12.04 -19.65 -6.74
N ARG A 86 12.32 -18.82 -5.74
CA ARG A 86 13.26 -19.15 -4.64
C ARG A 86 12.61 -19.85 -3.46
N GLU A 87 11.28 -19.90 -3.40
CA GLU A 87 10.49 -20.58 -2.36
C GLU A 87 10.89 -20.21 -0.92
N MET A 88 11.37 -19.00 -0.69
CA MET A 88 11.85 -18.54 0.61
C MET A 88 10.69 -18.14 1.53
N PHE A 89 9.73 -19.04 1.74
CA PHE A 89 8.50 -18.73 2.50
C PHE A 89 8.77 -18.45 3.97
N ALA A 90 9.66 -19.20 4.62
CA ALA A 90 10.02 -18.98 6.01
C ALA A 90 10.68 -17.61 6.20
N TYR A 91 11.59 -17.23 5.31
CA TYR A 91 12.19 -15.91 5.29
C TYR A 91 11.14 -14.79 5.04
N PHE A 92 10.21 -15.00 4.11
CA PHE A 92 9.09 -14.09 3.87
C PHE A 92 8.24 -13.88 5.12
N HIS A 93 7.90 -14.96 5.85
CA HIS A 93 7.19 -14.86 7.12
C HIS A 93 8.01 -14.10 8.19
N GLY A 94 9.32 -14.31 8.22
CA GLY A 94 10.24 -13.55 9.07
C GLY A 94 10.24 -12.07 8.76
N MET A 95 10.36 -11.71 7.47
CA MET A 95 10.28 -10.31 7.01
C MET A 95 8.94 -9.65 7.38
N LEU A 96 7.84 -10.36 7.25
CA LEU A 96 6.52 -9.86 7.63
C LEU A 96 6.42 -9.58 9.14
N ARG A 97 6.93 -10.49 9.98
CA ARG A 97 7.03 -10.31 11.43
C ARG A 97 7.94 -9.14 11.80
N GLY A 98 9.11 -9.06 11.17
CA GLY A 98 10.04 -7.96 11.37
C GLY A 98 9.44 -6.60 11.00
N ALA A 99 8.68 -6.54 9.89
CA ALA A 99 7.97 -5.34 9.50
C ALA A 99 6.88 -4.96 10.53
N ALA A 100 6.12 -5.93 11.04
CA ALA A 100 5.14 -5.68 12.08
C ALA A 100 5.79 -5.09 13.34
N LEU A 101 6.91 -5.65 13.78
CA LEU A 101 7.70 -5.12 14.91
C LEU A 101 8.19 -3.69 14.64
N TYR A 102 8.68 -3.40 13.43
CA TYR A 102 9.15 -2.07 13.05
C TYR A 102 8.05 -1.00 13.14
N TYR A 103 6.83 -1.35 12.70
CA TYR A 103 5.68 -0.44 12.78
C TYR A 103 4.98 -0.45 14.15
N GLY A 104 5.44 -1.27 15.10
CA GLY A 104 4.81 -1.42 16.42
C GLY A 104 3.39 -1.99 16.35
N GLU A 105 3.11 -2.79 15.33
CA GLU A 105 1.81 -3.42 15.12
C GLU A 105 1.87 -4.92 15.43
N ASP A 106 0.84 -5.44 16.10
CA ASP A 106 0.64 -6.87 16.27
C ASP A 106 -0.25 -7.41 15.16
N ILE A 107 0.17 -8.56 14.59
CA ILE A 107 -0.55 -9.21 13.49
C ILE A 107 -0.70 -10.72 13.75
N LYS A 108 -1.84 -11.25 13.33
CA LYS A 108 -2.03 -12.70 13.23
C LYS A 108 -1.96 -13.11 11.77
N VAL A 109 -1.07 -14.06 11.47
CA VAL A 109 -0.86 -14.58 10.10
C VAL A 109 -1.35 -16.02 10.05
N GLU A 110 -2.20 -16.32 9.08
CA GLU A 110 -2.72 -17.66 8.81
C GLU A 110 -2.41 -18.02 7.35
N THR A 111 -1.73 -19.14 7.13
CA THR A 111 -1.48 -19.65 5.78
C THR A 111 -2.76 -20.28 5.24
N LEU A 112 -3.24 -19.77 4.10
CA LEU A 112 -4.44 -20.28 3.43
C LEU A 112 -4.10 -21.32 2.37
N GLU A 113 -2.98 -21.10 1.66
CA GLU A 113 -2.57 -21.95 0.57
C GLU A 113 -1.06 -21.85 0.38
N THR A 114 -0.39 -22.98 0.12
CA THR A 114 1.01 -23.04 -0.30
C THR A 114 1.13 -24.03 -1.45
N LYS A 115 1.76 -23.57 -2.53
CA LYS A 115 2.11 -24.36 -3.72
C LYS A 115 3.56 -24.10 -4.08
N GLU A 116 4.07 -24.83 -5.06
CA GLU A 116 5.36 -24.53 -5.67
C GLU A 116 5.41 -23.06 -6.10
N ASN A 117 6.44 -22.34 -5.69
CA ASN A 117 6.68 -20.92 -6.01
C ASN A 117 5.59 -19.92 -5.53
N PHE A 118 4.60 -20.36 -4.73
CA PHE A 118 3.47 -19.50 -4.35
C PHE A 118 2.98 -19.77 -2.93
N THR A 119 2.71 -18.71 -2.18
CA THR A 119 1.96 -18.80 -0.92
C THR A 119 0.91 -17.70 -0.81
N LYS A 120 -0.22 -18.04 -0.21
CA LYS A 120 -1.33 -17.14 0.08
C LYS A 120 -1.59 -17.17 1.57
N ILE A 121 -1.57 -16.00 2.19
CA ILE A 121 -1.77 -15.83 3.63
C ILE A 121 -2.88 -14.85 3.91
N SER A 122 -3.52 -15.02 5.05
CA SER A 122 -4.44 -14.04 5.64
C SER A 122 -3.72 -13.34 6.78
N ILE A 123 -3.77 -12.02 6.80
CA ILE A 123 -3.21 -11.17 7.85
C ILE A 123 -4.36 -10.48 8.55
N THR A 124 -4.46 -10.67 9.87
CA THR A 124 -5.38 -9.94 10.74
C THR A 124 -4.56 -8.91 11.52
N PHE A 125 -4.94 -7.65 11.42
CA PHE A 125 -4.31 -6.51 12.09
C PHE A 125 -5.06 -6.18 13.38
N GLN A 126 -4.35 -5.69 14.38
CA GLN A 126 -4.95 -5.24 15.63
C GLN A 126 -5.79 -3.98 15.41
N GLU A 127 -5.26 -3.03 14.64
CA GLU A 127 -5.90 -1.77 14.32
C GLU A 127 -6.57 -1.79 12.93
N GLU A 128 -7.47 -0.85 12.66
CA GLU A 128 -8.07 -0.70 11.33
C GLU A 128 -7.01 -0.28 10.31
N ILE A 129 -6.81 -1.10 9.27
CA ILE A 129 -5.81 -0.91 8.22
C ILE A 129 -6.11 0.29 7.32
N TYR A 130 -7.38 0.64 7.20
CA TYR A 130 -7.83 1.89 6.60
C TYR A 130 -9.15 2.33 7.21
N SER A 131 -9.31 3.62 7.41
CA SER A 131 -10.60 4.22 7.65
C SER A 131 -11.11 4.80 6.33
N GLU A 132 -12.17 4.27 5.79
CA GLU A 132 -12.92 4.95 4.74
C GLU A 132 -13.57 6.20 5.35
N LYS A 133 -12.83 7.31 5.39
CA LYS A 133 -13.44 8.60 5.68
C LYS A 133 -14.28 8.99 4.47
N VAL A 134 -15.51 8.52 4.44
CA VAL A 134 -16.50 8.99 3.50
C VAL A 134 -16.88 10.41 3.93
N TYR A 135 -16.20 11.38 3.34
CA TYR A 135 -16.64 12.76 3.49
C TYR A 135 -17.99 12.89 2.76
N GLY A 136 -19.07 13.11 3.49
CA GLY A 136 -20.41 13.30 2.91
C GLY A 136 -20.43 14.38 1.84
N PHE A 137 -19.63 15.43 2.01
CA PHE A 137 -19.39 16.48 1.02
C PHE A 137 -18.79 15.94 -0.30
N ASN A 138 -17.80 15.04 -0.22
CA ASN A 138 -17.21 14.41 -1.40
C ASN A 138 -18.20 13.49 -2.13
N ARG A 139 -19.09 12.83 -1.41
CA ARG A 139 -20.17 11.99 -1.98
C ARG A 139 -21.22 12.85 -2.67
N PHE A 140 -21.57 14.00 -2.12
CA PHE A 140 -22.51 14.94 -2.71
C PHE A 140 -21.99 15.47 -4.06
N PHE A 141 -20.72 15.96 -4.13
CA PHE A 141 -20.12 16.48 -5.35
C PHE A 141 -19.74 15.42 -6.37
N SER A 142 -19.62 14.17 -5.99
CA SER A 142 -19.30 13.07 -6.92
C SER A 142 -20.52 12.30 -7.39
N PHE A 143 -21.73 12.70 -6.98
CA PHE A 143 -22.97 11.96 -7.25
C PHE A 143 -22.83 10.44 -6.95
N GLY A 144 -21.84 10.04 -6.13
CA GLY A 144 -21.54 8.66 -5.77
C GLY A 144 -20.78 7.82 -6.80
N PHE A 145 -20.68 8.26 -8.06
CA PHE A 145 -20.06 7.47 -9.15
C PHE A 145 -18.83 8.11 -9.80
N ILE A 146 -18.58 9.40 -9.60
CA ILE A 146 -17.40 10.08 -10.17
C ILE A 146 -16.17 9.78 -9.30
N LYS A 147 -15.24 8.96 -9.81
CA LYS A 147 -14.02 8.56 -9.09
C LYS A 147 -12.82 9.47 -9.38
N LYS A 148 -12.73 10.04 -10.59
CA LYS A 148 -11.58 10.85 -11.00
C LYS A 148 -11.63 12.26 -10.41
N LEU A 149 -10.54 12.69 -9.77
CA LEU A 149 -10.43 14.01 -9.15
C LEU A 149 -10.61 15.15 -10.17
N GLU A 150 -10.03 15.00 -11.36
CA GLU A 150 -10.12 15.95 -12.46
C GLU A 150 -11.58 16.22 -12.87
N THR A 151 -12.38 15.15 -12.96
CA THR A 151 -13.81 15.25 -13.29
C THR A 151 -14.60 15.95 -12.17
N LYS A 152 -14.22 15.71 -10.90
CA LYS A 152 -14.86 16.39 -9.76
C LYS A 152 -14.55 17.90 -9.76
N ILE A 153 -13.30 18.27 -10.03
CA ILE A 153 -12.88 19.67 -10.12
C ILE A 153 -13.59 20.36 -11.27
N ALA A 154 -13.64 19.74 -12.47
CA ALA A 154 -14.33 20.30 -13.62
C ALA A 154 -15.83 20.52 -13.35
N LEU A 155 -16.50 19.55 -12.71
CA LEU A 155 -17.92 19.67 -12.37
C LEU A 155 -18.18 20.74 -11.31
N ALA A 156 -17.33 20.83 -10.29
CA ALA A 156 -17.41 21.85 -9.26
C ALA A 156 -17.21 23.26 -9.86
N SER A 157 -16.21 23.43 -10.75
CA SER A 157 -15.96 24.68 -11.45
C SER A 157 -17.14 25.09 -12.34
N LEU A 158 -17.77 24.15 -13.01
CA LEU A 158 -18.96 24.41 -13.83
C LEU A 158 -20.17 24.83 -12.96
N LEU A 159 -20.41 24.14 -11.85
CA LEU A 159 -21.56 24.41 -10.97
C LEU A 159 -21.39 25.73 -10.19
N PHE A 160 -20.21 25.99 -9.66
CA PHE A 160 -19.97 27.16 -8.80
C PHE A 160 -19.43 28.39 -9.57
N GLY A 161 -18.80 28.20 -10.74
CA GLY A 161 -18.32 29.27 -11.60
C GLY A 161 -19.23 29.51 -12.80
N GLY A 162 -19.40 28.51 -13.66
CA GLY A 162 -20.07 28.66 -14.96
C GLY A 162 -21.58 28.95 -14.83
N VAL A 163 -22.29 28.17 -14.03
CA VAL A 163 -23.76 28.33 -13.88
C VAL A 163 -24.14 29.66 -13.23
N PRO A 164 -23.51 30.11 -12.10
CA PRO A 164 -23.78 31.43 -11.53
C PRO A 164 -23.49 32.58 -12.49
N ILE A 165 -22.42 32.52 -13.28
CA ILE A 165 -22.08 33.53 -14.26
C ILE A 165 -23.17 33.63 -15.34
N ILE A 166 -23.64 32.49 -15.86
CA ILE A 166 -24.72 32.44 -16.84
C ILE A 166 -26.03 32.99 -16.29
N VAL A 167 -26.37 32.65 -15.03
CA VAL A 167 -27.57 33.15 -14.37
C VAL A 167 -27.48 34.64 -14.14
N LEU A 168 -26.36 35.16 -13.63
CA LEU A 168 -26.12 36.56 -13.37
C LEU A 168 -26.12 37.37 -14.69
N SER A 169 -25.58 36.83 -15.79
CA SER A 169 -25.57 37.50 -17.09
C SER A 169 -26.98 37.74 -17.64
N ARG A 170 -27.98 37.02 -17.17
CA ARG A 170 -29.40 37.25 -17.53
C ARG A 170 -30.05 38.41 -16.77
N PHE A 171 -29.47 38.79 -15.61
CA PHE A 171 -30.03 39.83 -14.72
C PHE A 171 -29.24 41.12 -14.77
N ILE A 172 -28.01 41.14 -15.31
CA ILE A 172 -27.14 42.29 -15.37
C ILE A 172 -26.81 42.57 -16.83
N ASP A 173 -27.02 43.81 -17.33
CA ASP A 173 -26.66 44.23 -18.68
C ASP A 173 -25.20 43.89 -18.98
N GLY A 174 -24.97 43.21 -20.10
CA GLY A 174 -23.70 42.57 -20.48
C GLY A 174 -22.43 43.44 -20.46
N GLN A 175 -22.56 44.77 -20.34
CA GLN A 175 -21.42 45.70 -20.25
C GLN A 175 -20.70 45.65 -18.88
N ILE A 176 -21.33 45.13 -17.83
CA ILE A 176 -20.75 45.09 -16.49
C ILE A 176 -20.07 43.75 -16.22
N MET A 177 -20.39 42.70 -16.96
CA MET A 177 -19.89 41.33 -16.75
C MET A 177 -18.47 41.08 -17.28
N ILE A 178 -18.04 41.81 -18.32
CA ILE A 178 -16.71 41.63 -18.93
C ILE A 178 -15.55 41.95 -17.94
N PRO A 179 -15.62 43.03 -17.14
CA PRO A 179 -14.58 43.30 -16.15
C PRO A 179 -14.49 42.32 -15.01
N ILE A 180 -15.62 41.67 -14.58
CA ILE A 180 -15.65 40.71 -13.50
C ILE A 180 -15.08 39.38 -13.94
N ALA A 181 -15.32 38.95 -15.18
CA ALA A 181 -14.78 37.71 -15.74
C ALA A 181 -13.26 37.76 -16.00
N LEU A 182 -12.66 38.96 -16.08
CA LEU A 182 -11.21 39.17 -16.22
C LEU A 182 -10.48 39.24 -14.87
N LEU A 183 -11.22 39.31 -13.74
CA LEU A 183 -10.68 39.41 -12.38
C LEU A 183 -10.75 38.08 -11.62
N LEU A 184 -11.37 37.02 -12.17
CA LEU A 184 -11.43 35.66 -11.68
C LEU A 184 -10.57 34.70 -12.52
#